data_98c1fc99772204eecf961ee299c043a4
#
_entry.id   98c1fc99772204eecf961ee299c043a4
#
_cell.length_a   1.000
_cell.length_b   1.000
_cell.length_c   1.000
_cell.angle_alpha   90.00
_cell.angle_beta   90.00
_cell.angle_gamma   90.00
#
_symmetry.space_group_name_H-M   'P 1'
#
loop_
_entity.id
_entity.type
_entity.pdbx_description
1 polymer ?
#
loop_
_entity_poly.entity_id
_entity_poly.type
_entity_poly.pdbx_seq_one_letter_code
_entity_poly.pdbx_strand_id
1 'polypeptide(L)'
;MLNKIGFFQLDNLIQGRIPFLFINLGPEIMMWYSSLSRQHLEKSLFATNEDQIIPNLTAQAIADHTAIVLLCADGERSSKIAIDLEKRGYTNVYVIDGGYQQLVTERQQA
;
A
#
# COMPACT_ATOMS: atom_id res chain seq x y z
N MET A 1 1.86 15.72 -6.40
CA MET A 1 2.63 14.71 -7.19
C MET A 1 2.55 13.36 -6.50
N LEU A 2 2.25 12.32 -7.26
CA LEU A 2 2.16 10.96 -6.68
C LEU A 2 3.54 10.38 -6.42
N ASN A 3 3.71 9.77 -5.26
CA ASN A 3 4.90 8.99 -4.93
C ASN A 3 4.66 7.54 -5.38
N LYS A 4 5.44 7.09 -6.33
CA LYS A 4 5.33 5.75 -6.89
C LYS A 4 6.49 4.89 -6.43
N ILE A 5 6.20 3.66 -6.02
CA ILE A 5 7.22 2.69 -5.63
C ILE A 5 7.02 1.41 -6.41
N GLY A 6 8.10 0.61 -6.56
CA GLY A 6 8.05 -0.67 -7.23
C GLY A 6 8.21 -1.83 -6.25
N PHE A 7 8.43 -3.02 -6.80
CA PHE A 7 8.58 -4.24 -6.01
C PHE A 7 9.69 -4.12 -4.96
N PHE A 8 10.86 -3.60 -5.35
CA PHE A 8 12.02 -3.59 -4.44
C PHE A 8 11.77 -2.70 -3.22
N GLN A 9 11.14 -1.54 -3.41
CA GLN A 9 10.82 -0.65 -2.29
C GLN A 9 9.77 -1.27 -1.38
N LEU A 10 8.71 -1.86 -1.95
CA LEU A 10 7.69 -2.55 -1.16
C LEU A 10 8.30 -3.73 -0.41
N ASP A 11 9.11 -4.53 -1.08
CA ASP A 11 9.79 -5.68 -0.48
C ASP A 11 10.67 -5.25 0.70
N ASN A 12 11.40 -4.15 0.56
CA ASN A 12 12.22 -3.59 1.63
C ASN A 12 11.37 -3.19 2.84
N LEU A 13 10.20 -2.58 2.62
CA LEU A 13 9.29 -2.23 3.72
C LEU A 13 8.83 -3.49 4.47
N ILE A 14 8.50 -4.54 3.73
CA ILE A 14 7.99 -5.77 4.32
C ILE A 14 9.10 -6.56 5.01
N GLN A 15 10.22 -6.79 4.34
CA GLN A 15 11.33 -7.57 4.89
C GLN A 15 12.05 -6.84 6.02
N GLY A 16 12.15 -5.51 5.92
CA GLY A 16 12.74 -4.66 6.94
C GLY A 16 11.82 -4.37 8.11
N ARG A 17 10.58 -4.83 8.07
CA ARG A 17 9.56 -4.61 9.09
C ARG A 17 9.36 -3.12 9.41
N ILE A 18 9.39 -2.29 8.37
CA ILE A 18 9.19 -0.85 8.49
C ILE A 18 7.70 -0.59 8.70
N PRO A 19 7.29 0.26 9.66
CA PRO A 19 5.88 0.54 9.89
C PRO A 19 5.23 1.27 8.71
N PHE A 20 4.10 0.75 8.23
CA PHE A 20 3.28 1.41 7.21
C PHE A 20 1.86 0.84 7.27
N LEU A 21 0.90 1.58 6.71
CA LEU A 21 -0.44 1.06 6.48
C LEU A 21 -0.52 0.55 5.05
N PHE A 22 -1.01 -0.66 4.88
CA PHE A 22 -1.16 -1.27 3.58
C PHE A 22 -2.64 -1.36 3.21
N ILE A 23 -3.04 -0.58 2.21
CA ILE A 23 -4.41 -0.59 1.69
C ILE A 23 -4.40 -1.40 0.41
N ASN A 24 -4.92 -2.62 0.50
CA ASN A 24 -4.94 -3.55 -0.63
C ASN A 24 -6.35 -3.57 -1.25
N LEU A 25 -6.43 -3.22 -2.52
CA LEU A 25 -7.68 -3.11 -3.25
C LEU A 25 -7.99 -4.37 -4.09
N GLY A 26 -7.49 -5.54 -3.65
CA GLY A 26 -7.85 -6.82 -4.24
C GLY A 26 -6.75 -7.84 -4.41
N PRO A 27 -5.56 -7.48 -4.99
CA PRO A 27 -4.54 -8.49 -5.27
C PRO A 27 -3.98 -9.18 -4.03
N GLU A 28 -3.67 -10.46 -4.15
CA GLU A 28 -3.12 -11.26 -3.06
C GLU A 28 -1.61 -11.41 -3.20
N ILE A 29 -0.84 -10.92 -2.23
CA ILE A 29 0.62 -11.02 -2.22
C ILE A 29 1.17 -11.70 -0.96
N MET A 30 0.31 -12.07 -0.01
CA MET A 30 0.74 -12.70 1.25
C MET A 30 1.55 -13.98 1.01
N MET A 31 1.19 -14.73 -0.02
CA MET A 31 1.83 -16.00 -0.35
C MET A 31 3.28 -15.85 -0.80
N TRP A 32 3.71 -14.64 -1.14
CA TRP A 32 5.08 -14.38 -1.55
C TRP A 32 6.07 -14.36 -0.40
N TYR A 33 5.59 -14.35 0.84
CA TYR A 33 6.43 -14.09 2.00
C TYR A 33 6.45 -15.24 2.98
N SER A 34 7.60 -15.43 3.65
CA SER A 34 7.75 -16.37 4.73
C SER A 34 6.96 -15.92 5.97
N SER A 35 6.83 -16.79 6.96
CA SER A 35 5.94 -16.56 8.09
C SER A 35 6.21 -15.25 8.84
N LEU A 36 7.46 -14.87 9.06
CA LEU A 36 7.78 -13.64 9.80
C LEU A 36 7.43 -12.38 9.00
N SER A 37 7.81 -12.34 7.73
CA SER A 37 7.50 -11.22 6.85
C SER A 37 6.00 -11.12 6.59
N ARG A 38 5.33 -12.27 6.46
CA ARG A 38 3.87 -12.31 6.30
C ARG A 38 3.16 -11.74 7.53
N GLN A 39 3.62 -12.06 8.73
CA GLN A 39 3.04 -11.50 9.96
C GLN A 39 3.13 -9.98 9.98
N HIS A 40 4.27 -9.42 9.57
CA HIS A 40 4.40 -7.97 9.48
C HIS A 40 3.43 -7.37 8.47
N LEU A 41 3.31 -7.99 7.29
CA LEU A 41 2.39 -7.52 6.26
C LEU A 41 0.94 -7.60 6.74
N GLU A 42 0.56 -8.67 7.44
CA GLU A 42 -0.78 -8.81 8.01
C GLU A 42 -1.08 -7.71 9.05
N LYS A 43 -0.11 -7.39 9.90
CA LYS A 43 -0.26 -6.31 10.88
C LYS A 43 -0.36 -4.94 10.21
N SER A 44 0.30 -4.77 9.07
CA SER A 44 0.27 -3.52 8.33
C SER A 44 -1.04 -3.33 7.56
N LEU A 45 -1.78 -4.41 7.33
CA LEU A 45 -2.98 -4.38 6.49
C LEU A 45 -4.08 -3.54 7.14
N PHE A 46 -4.55 -2.54 6.38
CA PHE A 46 -5.67 -1.70 6.76
C PHE A 46 -6.92 -2.22 6.05
N ALA A 47 -7.68 -3.07 6.74
CA ALA A 47 -8.83 -3.75 6.17
C ALA A 47 -10.00 -2.78 6.02
N THR A 48 -10.35 -2.42 4.79
CA THR A 48 -11.42 -1.49 4.51
C THR A 48 -11.92 -1.66 3.07
N ASN A 49 -13.14 -1.20 2.82
CA ASN A 49 -13.65 -1.06 1.47
C ASN A 49 -13.19 0.27 0.88
N GLU A 50 -13.12 0.34 -0.45
CA GLU A 50 -12.63 1.52 -1.15
C GLU A 50 -13.35 2.81 -0.74
N ASP A 51 -14.68 2.76 -0.64
CA ASP A 51 -15.51 3.91 -0.27
C ASP A 51 -15.42 4.26 1.22
N GLN A 52 -14.83 3.40 2.04
CA GLN A 52 -14.68 3.59 3.48
C GLN A 52 -13.26 3.95 3.90
N ILE A 53 -12.34 4.11 2.95
CA ILE A 53 -10.93 4.39 3.26
C ILE A 53 -10.81 5.67 4.10
N ILE A 54 -11.32 6.78 3.60
CA ILE A 54 -11.19 8.07 4.28
C ILE A 54 -11.99 8.10 5.60
N PRO A 55 -13.26 7.66 5.63
CA PRO A 55 -13.96 7.56 6.91
C PRO A 55 -13.24 6.72 7.96
N ASN A 56 -12.66 5.59 7.56
CA ASN A 56 -11.96 4.71 8.49
C ASN A 56 -10.63 5.31 8.97
N LEU A 57 -9.87 5.97 8.09
CA LEU A 57 -8.66 6.67 8.49
C LEU A 57 -8.97 7.76 9.52
N THR A 58 -10.04 8.51 9.28
CA THR A 58 -10.48 9.57 10.19
C THR A 58 -10.95 8.98 11.53
N ALA A 59 -11.77 7.93 11.48
CA ALA A 59 -12.32 7.29 12.69
C ALA A 59 -11.22 6.70 13.58
N GLN A 60 -10.15 6.19 12.99
CA GLN A 60 -9.02 5.62 13.74
C GLN A 60 -7.95 6.67 14.08
N ALA A 61 -8.20 7.93 13.77
CA ALA A 61 -7.28 9.04 14.04
C ALA A 61 -5.87 8.78 13.50
N ILE A 62 -5.78 8.27 12.28
CA ILE A 62 -4.48 8.01 11.63
C ILE A 62 -3.79 9.34 11.36
N ALA A 63 -2.57 9.47 11.85
CA ALA A 63 -1.79 10.69 11.69
C ALA A 63 -1.50 10.98 10.22
N ASP A 64 -1.49 12.26 9.85
CA ASP A 64 -1.34 12.70 8.45
C ASP A 64 0.03 12.35 7.84
N HIS A 65 1.05 12.10 8.67
CA HIS A 65 2.40 11.72 8.23
C HIS A 65 2.62 10.20 8.20
N THR A 66 1.61 9.39 8.54
CA THR A 66 1.73 7.94 8.51
C THR A 66 1.98 7.45 7.09
N ALA A 67 2.95 6.57 6.92
CA ALA A 67 3.23 5.97 5.60
C ALA A 67 2.05 5.08 5.19
N ILE A 68 1.49 5.34 4.01
CA ILE A 68 0.35 4.60 3.46
C ILE A 68 0.75 4.08 2.09
N VAL A 69 0.61 2.78 1.86
CA VAL A 69 0.90 2.15 0.57
C VAL A 69 -0.39 1.57 0.00
N LEU A 70 -0.71 1.91 -1.24
CA LEU A 70 -1.92 1.48 -1.93
C LEU A 70 -1.56 0.52 -3.07
N LEU A 71 -2.26 -0.60 -3.14
CA LEU A 71 -2.08 -1.59 -4.21
C LEU A 71 -3.42 -1.91 -4.86
N CYS A 72 -3.47 -1.85 -6.19
CA CYS A 72 -4.58 -2.35 -6.98
C CYS A 72 -4.05 -3.11 -8.20
N ALA A 73 -4.95 -3.59 -9.07
CA ALA A 73 -4.54 -4.45 -10.18
C ALA A 73 -3.60 -3.76 -11.18
N ASP A 74 -3.89 -2.51 -11.57
CA ASP A 74 -3.16 -1.79 -12.62
C ASP A 74 -2.59 -0.44 -12.21
N GLY A 75 -2.85 0.00 -10.98
CA GLY A 75 -2.37 1.27 -10.45
C GLY A 75 -3.34 2.45 -10.65
N GLU A 76 -4.41 2.31 -11.41
CA GLU A 76 -5.32 3.42 -11.69
C GLU A 76 -6.19 3.78 -10.49
N ARG A 77 -6.84 2.80 -9.86
CA ARG A 77 -7.69 3.04 -8.68
C ARG A 77 -6.86 3.58 -7.53
N SER A 78 -5.71 2.98 -7.26
CA SER A 78 -4.84 3.43 -6.16
C SER A 78 -4.33 4.84 -6.40
N SER A 79 -4.02 5.22 -7.64
CA SER A 79 -3.58 6.59 -7.96
C SER A 79 -4.67 7.62 -7.66
N LYS A 80 -5.92 7.33 -8.00
CA LYS A 80 -7.04 8.23 -7.72
C LYS A 80 -7.25 8.40 -6.22
N ILE A 81 -7.17 7.31 -5.47
CA ILE A 81 -7.32 7.34 -4.01
C ILE A 81 -6.17 8.11 -3.38
N ALA A 82 -4.94 7.90 -3.85
CA ALA A 82 -3.77 8.61 -3.34
C ALA A 82 -3.88 10.12 -3.55
N ILE A 83 -4.35 10.57 -4.71
CA ILE A 83 -4.59 11.99 -4.98
C ILE A 83 -5.60 12.55 -3.98
N ASP A 84 -6.69 11.84 -3.73
CA ASP A 84 -7.72 12.28 -2.78
C ASP A 84 -7.15 12.35 -1.35
N LEU A 85 -6.36 11.36 -0.94
CA LEU A 85 -5.70 11.37 0.36
C LEU A 85 -4.75 12.55 0.51
N GLU A 86 -3.97 12.85 -0.51
CA GLU A 86 -3.05 13.99 -0.48
C GLU A 86 -3.81 15.30 -0.34
N LYS A 87 -4.95 15.44 -1.02
CA LYS A 87 -5.81 16.63 -0.91
C LYS A 87 -6.37 16.79 0.50
N ARG A 88 -6.49 15.71 1.25
CA ARG A 88 -7.01 15.73 2.62
C ARG A 88 -5.92 15.88 3.67
N GLY A 89 -4.66 16.09 3.24
CA GLY A 89 -3.57 16.41 4.15
C GLY A 89 -2.65 15.23 4.50
N TYR A 90 -2.89 14.04 3.96
CA TYR A 90 -1.96 12.92 4.15
C TYR A 90 -0.72 13.15 3.31
N THR A 91 0.45 13.21 3.95
CA THR A 91 1.70 13.67 3.31
C THR A 91 2.65 12.55 2.91
N ASN A 92 2.35 11.29 3.26
CA ASN A 92 3.28 10.17 3.07
C ASN A 92 2.58 8.99 2.40
N VAL A 93 1.97 9.26 1.25
CA VAL A 93 1.15 8.29 0.51
C VAL A 93 1.91 7.79 -0.71
N TYR A 94 1.94 6.47 -0.89
CA TYR A 94 2.65 5.80 -1.98
C TYR A 94 1.70 4.88 -2.73
N VAL A 95 1.88 4.81 -4.06
CA VAL A 95 1.18 3.84 -4.89
C VAL A 95 2.18 2.88 -5.53
N ILE A 96 1.76 1.65 -5.77
CA ILE A 96 2.59 0.69 -6.51
C ILE A 96 2.50 1.04 -7.99
N ASP A 97 3.63 1.41 -8.57
CA ASP A 97 3.71 1.82 -9.98
C ASP A 97 3.29 0.66 -10.89
N GLY A 98 2.27 0.90 -11.71
CA GLY A 98 1.71 -0.14 -12.58
C GLY A 98 0.87 -1.20 -11.86
N GLY A 99 0.70 -1.08 -10.54
CA GLY A 99 -0.12 -1.98 -9.74
C GLY A 99 0.44 -3.39 -9.65
N TYR A 100 -0.45 -4.34 -9.38
CA TYR A 100 -0.08 -5.74 -9.19
C TYR A 100 0.57 -6.35 -10.43
N GLN A 101 0.11 -5.99 -11.62
CA GLN A 101 0.65 -6.50 -12.87
C GLN A 101 2.15 -6.21 -12.99
N GLN A 102 2.55 -4.97 -12.73
CA GLN A 102 3.95 -4.58 -12.77
C GLN A 102 4.74 -5.16 -11.60
N LEU A 103 4.12 -5.28 -10.45
CA LEU A 103 4.72 -5.88 -9.26
C LEU A 103 5.13 -7.34 -9.53
N VAL A 104 4.26 -8.11 -10.16
CA VAL A 104 4.54 -9.50 -10.56
C VAL A 104 5.71 -9.56 -11.52
N THR A 105 5.73 -8.67 -12.53
CA THR A 105 6.80 -8.61 -13.52
C THR A 105 8.16 -8.33 -12.86
N GLU A 106 8.20 -7.33 -12.00
CA GLU A 106 9.45 -6.96 -11.31
C GLU A 106 9.91 -8.07 -10.36
N ARG A 107 8.98 -8.72 -9.67
CA ARG A 107 9.29 -9.84 -8.78
C ARG A 107 9.93 -11.01 -9.54
N GLN A 108 9.44 -11.30 -10.74
CA GLN A 108 9.99 -12.36 -11.57
C GLN A 108 11.40 -12.05 -12.08
N GLN A 109 11.75 -10.77 -12.18
CA GLN A 109 13.06 -10.29 -12.59
C GLN A 109 14.07 -10.21 -11.44
N ALA A 110 13.59 -10.34 -10.23
CA ALA A 110 14.42 -10.21 -9.03
C ALA A 110 15.30 -11.42 -8.77
#